data_219283f8835d36847f1f9d38513d3883
#
_entry.id   219283f8835d36847f1f9d38513d3883
#
_cell.length_a   1.000
_cell.length_b   1.000
_cell.length_c   1.000
_cell.angle_alpha   90.00
_cell.angle_beta   90.00
_cell.angle_gamma   90.00
#
_symmetry.space_group_name_H-M   'P 1'
#
loop_
_entity.id
_entity.type
_entity.pdbx_description
1 polymer ?
#
loop_
_entity_poly.entity_id
_entity_poly.type
_entity_poly.pdbx_seq_one_letter_code
_entity_poly.pdbx_strand_id
1 'polypeptide(L)'
;MNYKIEDGFDFYSALLEDTNDDQEDQCMLSNMALNASSVTLPCGHKYNYINLYNEVIAQKSSQRTSIEENRLRYQQFRCPYCRTVYSKLIPFIEIEGVKKIAGVNSSVPSSSLNLFPCSWTIQKGKRCGEQCGKHSFNPQFNKLCKVHNTVAERRSNNIQLAGSTCKACLKTGPKKGQLCGSRCEGVYCKRHIKLIKKT
;
A
#
# COMPACT_ATOMS: atom_id res chain seq x y z
N MET A 1 10.22 -58.04 2.91
CA MET A 1 9.24 -57.49 1.94
C MET A 1 10.02 -57.09 0.72
N ASN A 2 9.77 -57.73 -0.43
CA ASN A 2 10.42 -57.37 -1.70
C ASN A 2 9.57 -56.34 -2.38
N TYR A 3 10.09 -55.10 -2.45
CA TYR A 3 9.50 -54.05 -3.26
C TYR A 3 9.90 -54.26 -4.73
N LYS A 4 8.91 -54.36 -5.60
CA LYS A 4 9.11 -54.36 -7.04
C LYS A 4 9.11 -52.92 -7.48
N ILE A 5 10.26 -52.41 -7.90
CA ILE A 5 10.35 -51.09 -8.56
C ILE A 5 9.86 -51.32 -9.98
N GLU A 6 8.83 -50.61 -10.39
CA GLU A 6 8.37 -50.61 -11.79
C GLU A 6 9.46 -49.96 -12.64
N ASP A 7 10.02 -50.73 -13.57
CA ASP A 7 11.11 -50.30 -14.45
C ASP A 7 10.62 -49.11 -15.30
N GLY A 8 11.32 -47.96 -15.19
CA GLY A 8 11.17 -46.84 -16.11
C GLY A 8 10.61 -45.54 -15.51
N PHE A 9 10.16 -45.52 -14.25
CA PHE A 9 9.71 -44.28 -13.60
C PHE A 9 10.87 -43.64 -12.79
N ASP A 10 11.46 -42.61 -13.37
CA ASP A 10 12.43 -41.78 -12.64
C ASP A 10 11.69 -40.73 -11.81
N PHE A 11 11.49 -41.03 -10.52
CA PHE A 11 10.82 -40.15 -9.57
C PHE A 11 11.49 -38.77 -9.44
N TYR A 12 12.82 -38.69 -9.56
CA TYR A 12 13.54 -37.41 -9.48
C TYR A 12 13.36 -36.58 -10.74
N SER A 13 13.34 -37.20 -11.91
CA SER A 13 13.02 -36.51 -13.18
C SER A 13 11.58 -35.99 -13.19
N ALA A 14 10.62 -36.80 -12.74
CA ALA A 14 9.23 -36.37 -12.62
C ALA A 14 9.04 -35.21 -11.60
N LEU A 15 9.76 -35.22 -10.47
CA LEU A 15 9.75 -34.09 -9.53
C LEU A 15 10.37 -32.82 -10.10
N LEU A 16 11.35 -32.92 -10.99
CA LEU A 16 11.99 -31.77 -11.63
C LEU A 16 11.14 -31.22 -12.78
N GLU A 17 10.33 -32.04 -13.46
CA GLU A 17 9.39 -31.60 -14.48
C GLU A 17 8.21 -30.82 -13.90
N ASP A 18 7.76 -31.17 -12.68
CA ASP A 18 6.72 -30.41 -11.96
C ASP A 18 7.17 -29.03 -11.45
N THR A 19 8.44 -28.67 -11.55
CA THR A 19 8.96 -27.36 -11.10
C THR A 19 8.83 -26.23 -12.11
N ASN A 20 8.23 -26.45 -13.27
CA ASN A 20 7.92 -25.42 -14.26
C ASN A 20 6.51 -24.83 -14.09
N ASP A 21 5.90 -24.99 -12.92
CA ASP A 21 4.76 -24.17 -12.58
C ASP A 21 5.20 -22.71 -12.45
N ASP A 22 4.71 -21.86 -13.32
CA ASP A 22 4.57 -20.42 -13.06
C ASP A 22 3.72 -20.29 -11.80
N GLN A 23 4.34 -20.49 -10.62
CA GLN A 23 3.67 -20.32 -9.35
C GLN A 23 3.27 -18.86 -9.25
N GLU A 24 2.07 -18.56 -9.75
CA GLU A 24 1.39 -17.33 -9.40
C GLU A 24 1.57 -17.14 -7.90
N ASP A 25 2.11 -16.00 -7.49
CA ASP A 25 2.31 -15.66 -6.09
C ASP A 25 1.02 -15.93 -5.29
N GLN A 26 0.99 -17.02 -4.53
CA GLN A 26 -0.20 -17.46 -3.80
C GLN A 26 -0.11 -17.09 -2.31
N CYS A 27 -1.26 -16.91 -1.70
CA CYS A 27 -1.40 -16.71 -0.27
C CYS A 27 -1.13 -18.02 0.47
N MET A 28 -0.12 -18.05 1.33
CA MET A 28 0.28 -19.26 2.09
C MET A 28 -0.75 -19.76 3.11
N LEU A 29 -1.84 -19.05 3.33
CA LEU A 29 -2.94 -19.49 4.22
C LEU A 29 -4.14 -20.05 3.45
N SER A 30 -4.44 -19.53 2.26
CA SER A 30 -5.64 -19.92 1.51
C SER A 30 -5.33 -20.57 0.18
N ASN A 31 -4.07 -20.65 -0.23
CA ASN A 31 -3.61 -21.11 -1.56
C ASN A 31 -4.31 -20.39 -2.74
N MET A 32 -4.90 -19.22 -2.47
CA MET A 32 -5.52 -18.38 -3.50
C MET A 32 -4.49 -17.36 -4.02
N ALA A 33 -4.68 -16.89 -5.24
CA ALA A 33 -3.87 -15.81 -5.82
C ALA A 33 -3.78 -14.60 -4.88
N LEU A 34 -2.64 -13.92 -4.87
CA LEU A 34 -2.43 -12.72 -4.08
C LEU A 34 -3.23 -11.55 -4.67
N ASN A 35 -4.00 -10.88 -3.83
CA ASN A 35 -4.78 -9.71 -4.21
C ASN A 35 -4.00 -8.39 -4.01
N ALA A 36 -4.60 -7.26 -4.43
CA ALA A 36 -3.99 -5.93 -4.31
C ALA A 36 -3.65 -5.50 -2.86
N SER A 37 -4.29 -6.10 -1.85
CA SER A 37 -4.02 -5.90 -0.43
C SER A 37 -3.13 -6.99 0.18
N SER A 38 -2.45 -7.79 -0.63
CA SER A 38 -1.52 -8.79 -0.15
C SER A 38 -0.35 -8.16 0.61
N VAL A 39 0.19 -8.89 1.56
CA VAL A 39 1.29 -8.47 2.42
C VAL A 39 2.41 -9.50 2.40
N THR A 40 3.65 -9.00 2.38
CA THR A 40 4.84 -9.83 2.59
C THR A 40 5.42 -9.50 3.96
N LEU A 41 5.52 -10.52 4.81
CA LEU A 41 6.17 -10.37 6.12
C LEU A 41 7.70 -10.25 5.94
N PRO A 42 8.44 -9.70 6.91
CA PRO A 42 9.90 -9.62 6.83
C PRO A 42 10.62 -10.98 6.68
N CYS A 43 9.94 -12.09 7.00
CA CYS A 43 10.45 -13.45 6.76
C CYS A 43 10.23 -13.93 5.31
N GLY A 44 9.70 -13.09 4.40
CA GLY A 44 9.46 -13.42 3.01
C GLY A 44 8.11 -14.08 2.70
N HIS A 45 7.36 -14.55 3.72
CA HIS A 45 6.07 -15.23 3.50
C HIS A 45 4.98 -14.25 3.11
N LYS A 46 4.19 -14.63 2.09
CA LYS A 46 3.17 -13.80 1.45
C LYS A 46 1.76 -14.24 1.82
N TYR A 47 0.90 -13.28 2.13
CA TYR A 47 -0.48 -13.52 2.55
C TYR A 47 -1.43 -12.47 1.97
N ASN A 48 -2.66 -12.87 1.69
CA ASN A 48 -3.75 -11.92 1.57
C ASN A 48 -4.03 -11.31 2.95
N TYR A 49 -4.15 -9.99 3.03
CA TYR A 49 -4.23 -9.28 4.31
C TYR A 49 -5.37 -9.77 5.21
N ILE A 50 -6.56 -10.05 4.66
CA ILE A 50 -7.71 -10.55 5.43
C ILE A 50 -7.39 -11.90 6.09
N ASN A 51 -6.72 -12.80 5.38
CA ASN A 51 -6.36 -14.11 5.92
C ASN A 51 -5.35 -13.99 7.05
N LEU A 52 -4.33 -13.14 6.88
CA LEU A 52 -3.36 -12.86 7.94
C LEU A 52 -4.03 -12.17 9.15
N TYR A 53 -4.95 -11.23 8.92
CA TYR A 53 -5.69 -10.55 9.98
C TYR A 53 -6.52 -11.55 10.83
N ASN A 54 -7.27 -12.43 10.19
CA ASN A 54 -8.06 -13.45 10.87
C ASN A 54 -7.17 -14.43 11.65
N GLU A 55 -6.05 -14.83 11.08
CA GLU A 55 -5.08 -15.69 11.74
C GLU A 55 -4.47 -15.01 12.99
N VAL A 56 -4.12 -13.72 12.93
CA VAL A 56 -3.62 -12.98 14.09
C VAL A 56 -4.70 -12.87 15.17
N ILE A 57 -5.98 -12.71 14.82
CA ILE A 57 -7.10 -12.78 15.78
C ILE A 57 -7.14 -14.16 16.44
N ALA A 58 -7.07 -15.24 15.67
CA ALA A 58 -7.08 -16.59 16.18
C ALA A 58 -5.91 -16.85 17.15
N GLN A 59 -4.69 -16.41 16.80
CA GLN A 59 -3.51 -16.48 17.68
C GLN A 59 -3.75 -15.75 19.00
N LYS A 60 -4.45 -14.62 19.00
CA LYS A 60 -4.74 -13.86 20.22
C LYS A 60 -5.87 -14.47 21.04
N SER A 61 -6.84 -15.07 20.40
CA SER A 61 -7.98 -15.72 21.06
C SER A 61 -7.58 -17.04 21.73
N SER A 62 -6.73 -17.83 21.09
CA SER A 62 -6.28 -19.14 21.57
C SER A 62 -5.26 -19.07 22.70
N GLN A 63 -4.70 -17.90 23.01
CA GLN A 63 -3.68 -17.73 24.05
C GLN A 63 -4.13 -18.07 25.48
N ARG A 64 -5.42 -18.13 25.75
CA ARG A 64 -5.95 -18.45 27.08
C ARG A 64 -5.64 -19.88 27.53
N THR A 65 -5.34 -20.77 26.58
CA THR A 65 -5.08 -22.20 26.81
C THR A 65 -3.61 -22.60 26.58
N SER A 66 -2.76 -21.66 26.16
CA SER A 66 -1.36 -21.94 25.84
C SER A 66 -0.47 -21.97 27.07
N ILE A 67 0.49 -22.90 27.10
CA ILE A 67 1.58 -22.97 28.08
C ILE A 67 2.36 -21.64 28.04
N GLU A 68 2.76 -21.10 29.18
CA GLU A 68 3.34 -19.75 29.35
C GLU A 68 4.51 -19.44 28.40
N GLU A 69 5.35 -20.42 28.10
CA GLU A 69 6.52 -20.30 27.22
C GLU A 69 6.15 -19.89 25.78
N ASN A 70 4.94 -20.20 25.33
CA ASN A 70 4.44 -19.91 23.99
C ASN A 70 3.54 -18.68 23.90
N ARG A 71 3.38 -17.95 25.02
CA ARG A 71 2.45 -16.82 25.08
C ARG A 71 3.01 -15.60 24.38
N LEU A 72 2.27 -15.10 23.38
CA LEU A 72 2.59 -13.85 22.69
C LEU A 72 2.26 -12.64 23.60
N ARG A 73 3.14 -11.64 23.64
CA ARG A 73 2.84 -10.37 24.29
C ARG A 73 1.77 -9.60 23.49
N TYR A 74 1.16 -8.60 24.13
CA TYR A 74 0.09 -7.80 23.53
C TYR A 74 0.43 -7.27 22.13
N GLN A 75 1.65 -6.75 21.93
CA GLN A 75 2.11 -6.19 20.64
C GLN A 75 2.88 -7.19 19.76
N GLN A 76 2.70 -8.49 19.98
CA GLN A 76 3.40 -9.52 19.23
C GLN A 76 2.41 -10.38 18.44
N PHE A 77 2.84 -10.88 17.29
CA PHE A 77 2.18 -11.97 16.56
C PHE A 77 3.24 -12.86 15.92
N ARG A 78 2.85 -14.03 15.45
CA ARG A 78 3.73 -14.98 14.74
C ARG A 78 3.39 -15.06 13.28
N CYS A 79 4.41 -15.26 12.45
CA CYS A 79 4.19 -15.72 11.10
C CYS A 79 3.46 -17.09 11.13
N PRO A 80 2.34 -17.27 10.43
CA PRO A 80 1.61 -18.55 10.43
C PRO A 80 2.44 -19.72 9.92
N TYR A 81 3.35 -19.47 9.00
CA TYR A 81 4.17 -20.50 8.36
C TYR A 81 5.46 -20.81 9.15
N CYS A 82 6.38 -19.88 9.27
CA CYS A 82 7.69 -20.10 9.92
C CYS A 82 7.71 -19.80 11.42
N ARG A 83 6.59 -19.36 12.02
CA ARG A 83 6.44 -19.07 13.46
C ARG A 83 7.35 -17.96 14.00
N THR A 84 8.06 -17.23 13.14
CA THR A 84 8.85 -16.07 13.54
C THR A 84 7.98 -15.06 14.28
N VAL A 85 8.41 -14.63 15.47
CA VAL A 85 7.67 -13.69 16.32
C VAL A 85 8.06 -12.27 15.97
N TYR A 86 7.08 -11.43 15.72
CA TYR A 86 7.23 -10.00 15.48
C TYR A 86 6.80 -9.21 16.70
N SER A 87 7.60 -8.20 17.06
CA SER A 87 7.32 -7.28 18.20
C SER A 87 6.48 -6.07 17.82
N LYS A 88 5.90 -6.05 16.63
CA LYS A 88 4.99 -5.02 16.13
C LYS A 88 3.78 -5.68 15.51
N LEU A 89 2.63 -5.00 15.60
CA LEU A 89 1.35 -5.47 15.05
C LEU A 89 1.31 -5.34 13.52
N ILE A 90 0.33 -6.00 12.89
CA ILE A 90 0.02 -5.72 11.49
C ILE A 90 -0.56 -4.30 11.37
N PRO A 91 -0.31 -3.56 10.25
CA PRO A 91 -0.88 -2.25 10.05
C PRO A 91 -2.40 -2.37 9.86
N PHE A 92 -3.19 -1.46 10.46
CA PHE A 92 -4.61 -1.37 10.15
C PHE A 92 -4.80 -0.84 8.72
N ILE A 93 -5.60 -1.54 7.94
CA ILE A 93 -6.00 -1.16 6.59
C ILE A 93 -7.52 -1.09 6.55
N GLU A 94 -8.05 -0.04 5.95
CA GLU A 94 -9.49 0.14 5.77
C GLU A 94 -9.98 -0.72 4.60
N ILE A 95 -10.35 -1.95 4.90
CA ILE A 95 -10.93 -2.94 3.98
C ILE A 95 -12.20 -3.46 4.61
N GLU A 96 -13.19 -3.78 3.79
CA GLU A 96 -14.43 -4.43 4.25
C GLU A 96 -14.11 -5.70 5.05
N GLY A 97 -14.76 -5.85 6.19
CA GLY A 97 -14.54 -6.97 7.12
C GLY A 97 -13.39 -6.77 8.12
N VAL A 98 -12.54 -5.74 7.97
CA VAL A 98 -11.42 -5.47 8.88
C VAL A 98 -11.79 -4.38 9.90
N LYS A 99 -11.70 -4.71 11.19
CA LYS A 99 -11.93 -3.77 12.30
C LYS A 99 -10.61 -3.43 13.00
N LYS A 100 -10.55 -2.26 13.63
CA LYS A 100 -9.45 -1.95 14.54
C LYS A 100 -9.62 -2.77 15.82
N ILE A 101 -8.69 -3.69 16.05
CA ILE A 101 -8.67 -4.54 17.23
C ILE A 101 -7.34 -4.31 17.96
N ALA A 102 -7.46 -3.90 19.21
CA ALA A 102 -6.31 -3.70 20.08
C ALA A 102 -5.51 -5.01 20.26
N GLY A 103 -4.19 -4.97 20.06
CA GLY A 103 -3.33 -6.15 20.10
C GLY A 103 -3.31 -7.00 18.82
N VAL A 104 -4.11 -6.68 17.80
CA VAL A 104 -4.12 -7.34 16.49
C VAL A 104 -3.53 -6.44 15.42
N ASN A 105 -4.12 -5.26 15.22
CA ASN A 105 -3.67 -4.30 14.23
C ASN A 105 -3.52 -2.90 14.81
N SER A 106 -2.74 -2.05 14.16
CA SER A 106 -2.52 -0.66 14.60
C SER A 106 -2.43 0.30 13.44
N SER A 107 -3.03 1.49 13.59
CA SER A 107 -2.85 2.61 12.68
C SER A 107 -1.65 3.52 13.05
N VAL A 108 -0.94 3.18 14.13
CA VAL A 108 0.22 3.94 14.62
C VAL A 108 1.50 3.36 14.03
N PRO A 109 2.31 4.14 13.27
CA PRO A 109 3.53 3.66 12.62
C PRO A 109 4.56 3.02 13.55
N SER A 110 4.70 3.53 14.78
CA SER A 110 5.64 2.98 15.76
C SER A 110 5.26 1.60 16.27
N SER A 111 3.97 1.29 16.30
CA SER A 111 3.40 0.05 16.84
C SER A 111 3.07 -0.98 15.76
N SER A 112 3.19 -0.64 14.47
CA SER A 112 2.90 -1.53 13.35
C SER A 112 4.13 -1.83 12.49
N LEU A 113 4.13 -2.99 11.83
CA LEU A 113 5.10 -3.32 10.79
C LEU A 113 4.89 -2.43 9.57
N ASN A 114 5.98 -2.02 8.91
CA ASN A 114 5.91 -1.27 7.66
C ASN A 114 5.77 -2.23 6.47
N LEU A 115 4.60 -2.83 6.33
CA LEU A 115 4.30 -3.79 5.26
C LEU A 115 3.99 -3.10 3.92
N PHE A 116 3.67 -1.80 3.96
CA PHE A 116 3.37 -0.99 2.77
C PHE A 116 4.25 0.27 2.78
N PRO A 117 5.52 0.18 2.36
CA PRO A 117 6.37 1.34 2.27
C PRO A 117 5.90 2.28 1.17
N CYS A 118 5.98 3.60 1.43
CA CYS A 118 5.63 4.62 0.46
C CYS A 118 6.58 4.59 -0.75
N SER A 119 6.04 4.40 -1.93
CA SER A 119 6.77 4.30 -3.20
C SER A 119 7.16 5.66 -3.81
N TRP A 120 6.80 6.79 -3.17
CA TRP A 120 7.11 8.11 -3.68
C TRP A 120 8.61 8.36 -3.76
N THR A 121 9.10 8.76 -4.94
CA THR A 121 10.49 9.20 -5.11
C THR A 121 10.64 10.65 -4.67
N ILE A 122 11.58 10.91 -3.77
CA ILE A 122 11.88 12.24 -3.22
C ILE A 122 12.55 13.08 -4.32
N GLN A 123 11.95 14.23 -4.67
CA GLN A 123 12.41 15.05 -5.80
C GLN A 123 13.37 16.17 -5.41
N LYS A 124 13.52 16.50 -4.12
CA LYS A 124 14.34 17.61 -3.63
C LYS A 124 14.99 17.29 -2.28
N GLY A 125 16.14 17.90 -2.01
CA GLY A 125 16.88 17.77 -0.75
C GLY A 125 17.94 16.68 -0.79
N LYS A 126 18.53 16.40 0.40
CA LYS A 126 19.67 15.45 0.55
C LYS A 126 19.36 14.00 0.10
N ARG A 127 18.09 13.61 0.10
CA ARG A 127 17.60 12.28 -0.28
C ARG A 127 16.92 12.28 -1.65
N CYS A 128 17.29 13.20 -2.53
CA CYS A 128 16.75 13.25 -3.89
C CYS A 128 17.08 11.95 -4.64
N GLY A 129 16.09 11.36 -5.31
CA GLY A 129 16.21 10.08 -6.00
C GLY A 129 15.87 8.84 -5.17
N GLU A 130 15.83 8.94 -3.84
CA GLU A 130 15.46 7.82 -2.97
C GLU A 130 13.93 7.69 -2.82
N GLN A 131 13.48 6.47 -2.53
CA GLN A 131 12.09 6.26 -2.14
C GLN A 131 11.84 6.75 -0.71
N CYS A 132 10.64 7.27 -0.48
CA CYS A 132 10.24 7.80 0.83
C CYS A 132 10.27 6.74 1.93
N GLY A 133 9.80 5.53 1.67
CA GLY A 133 9.80 4.39 2.59
C GLY A 133 8.95 4.54 3.86
N LYS A 134 8.25 5.68 4.09
CA LYS A 134 7.37 5.86 5.24
C LYS A 134 6.15 4.94 5.14
N HIS A 135 5.52 4.63 6.29
CA HIS A 135 4.30 3.83 6.33
C HIS A 135 3.22 4.39 5.41
N SER A 136 2.65 3.54 4.58
CA SER A 136 1.40 3.76 3.87
C SER A 136 0.36 2.79 4.43
N PHE A 137 -0.78 3.30 4.90
CA PHE A 137 -1.88 2.49 5.44
C PHE A 137 -3.00 2.27 4.40
N ASN A 138 -2.76 2.63 3.15
CA ASN A 138 -3.72 2.48 2.07
C ASN A 138 -3.08 1.80 0.85
N PRO A 139 -3.05 0.45 0.81
CA PRO A 139 -2.44 -0.29 -0.30
C PRO A 139 -3.24 -0.19 -1.60
N GLN A 140 -4.55 0.11 -1.53
CA GLN A 140 -5.44 0.11 -2.69
C GLN A 140 -5.31 1.38 -3.54
N PHE A 141 -4.94 2.52 -2.93
CA PHE A 141 -4.97 3.84 -3.59
C PHE A 141 -3.60 4.45 -3.80
N ASN A 142 -2.59 3.89 -4.28
CA ASN A 142 -1.31 4.51 -4.69
C ASN A 142 -0.07 4.16 -3.85
N LYS A 143 -0.14 3.33 -2.82
CA LYS A 143 1.02 2.99 -1.96
C LYS A 143 1.79 4.24 -1.49
N LEU A 144 1.09 5.34 -1.22
CA LEU A 144 1.68 6.60 -0.78
C LEU A 144 1.39 6.85 0.71
N CYS A 145 2.36 7.41 1.43
CA CYS A 145 2.10 7.89 2.79
C CYS A 145 1.18 9.13 2.74
N LYS A 146 0.53 9.46 3.86
CA LYS A 146 -0.44 10.56 3.95
C LYS A 146 0.06 11.87 3.31
N VAL A 147 1.31 12.24 3.57
CA VAL A 147 1.91 13.48 3.03
C VAL A 147 2.01 13.43 1.50
N HIS A 148 2.52 12.32 0.96
CA HIS A 148 2.71 12.21 -0.49
C HIS A 148 1.40 12.00 -1.24
N ASN A 149 0.40 11.35 -0.61
CA ASN A 149 -0.95 11.27 -1.16
C ASN A 149 -1.56 12.66 -1.34
N THR A 150 -1.51 13.52 -0.32
CA THR A 150 -1.98 14.90 -0.42
C THR A 150 -1.24 15.70 -1.50
N VAL A 151 0.06 15.47 -1.68
CA VAL A 151 0.84 16.12 -2.75
C VAL A 151 0.40 15.61 -4.13
N ALA A 152 0.17 14.30 -4.29
CA ALA A 152 -0.31 13.70 -5.52
C ALA A 152 -1.70 14.22 -5.91
N GLU A 153 -2.64 14.25 -4.95
CA GLU A 153 -3.99 14.80 -5.14
C GLU A 153 -3.95 16.27 -5.57
N ARG A 154 -3.14 17.10 -4.91
CA ARG A 154 -2.97 18.51 -5.30
C ARG A 154 -2.42 18.66 -6.71
N ARG A 155 -1.51 17.77 -7.15
CA ARG A 155 -0.98 17.77 -8.52
C ARG A 155 -2.05 17.38 -9.53
N SER A 156 -2.82 16.33 -9.26
CA SER A 156 -3.92 15.88 -10.13
C SER A 156 -4.97 16.97 -10.28
N ASN A 157 -5.38 17.62 -9.18
CA ASN A 157 -6.32 18.73 -9.21
C ASN A 157 -5.77 19.94 -9.99
N ASN A 158 -4.48 20.25 -9.85
CA ASN A 158 -3.85 21.32 -10.61
C ASN A 158 -3.73 21.01 -12.11
N ILE A 159 -3.60 19.73 -12.49
CA ILE A 159 -3.58 19.30 -13.89
C ILE A 159 -4.98 19.43 -14.51
N GLN A 160 -6.03 19.06 -13.78
CA GLN A 160 -7.42 19.24 -14.22
C GLN A 160 -7.80 20.72 -14.40
N LEU A 161 -7.26 21.61 -13.55
CA LEU A 161 -7.42 23.06 -13.65
C LEU A 161 -6.52 23.70 -14.73
N ALA A 162 -5.57 22.96 -15.29
CA ALA A 162 -4.65 23.49 -16.31
C ALA A 162 -5.29 23.64 -17.71
N GLY A 163 -6.57 23.28 -17.88
CA GLY A 163 -7.27 23.27 -19.17
C GLY A 163 -7.70 24.66 -19.68
N SER A 164 -7.78 25.69 -18.85
CA SER A 164 -8.22 27.02 -19.29
C SER A 164 -7.31 28.14 -18.79
N THR A 165 -6.87 28.98 -19.73
CA THR A 165 -6.15 30.22 -19.45
C THR A 165 -7.07 31.42 -19.65
N CYS A 166 -6.93 32.42 -18.79
CA CYS A 166 -7.73 33.63 -18.84
C CYS A 166 -7.57 34.39 -20.18
N LYS A 167 -8.63 34.56 -20.92
CA LYS A 167 -8.68 35.26 -22.23
C LYS A 167 -8.86 36.79 -22.12
N ALA A 168 -8.85 37.38 -20.92
CA ALA A 168 -8.95 38.82 -20.77
C ALA A 168 -7.68 39.52 -21.25
N CYS A 169 -7.84 40.62 -22.01
CA CYS A 169 -6.73 41.48 -22.37
C CYS A 169 -6.36 42.41 -21.20
N LEU A 170 -5.08 42.57 -20.96
CA LEU A 170 -4.54 43.47 -19.94
C LEU A 170 -4.67 44.92 -20.43
N LYS A 171 -5.38 45.76 -19.66
CA LYS A 171 -5.65 47.17 -20.03
C LYS A 171 -4.53 48.13 -19.57
N THR A 172 -3.66 47.70 -18.60
CA THR A 172 -2.64 48.52 -17.98
C THR A 172 -1.35 47.74 -17.75
N GLY A 173 -0.24 48.46 -17.59
CA GLY A 173 1.07 47.90 -17.29
C GLY A 173 1.91 47.50 -18.52
N PRO A 174 3.12 46.95 -18.32
CA PRO A 174 4.09 46.68 -19.40
C PRO A 174 3.62 45.58 -20.38
N LYS A 175 2.56 44.82 -20.05
CA LYS A 175 1.93 43.80 -20.90
C LYS A 175 0.56 44.24 -21.42
N LYS A 176 0.31 45.54 -21.53
CA LYS A 176 -0.94 46.09 -22.08
C LYS A 176 -1.18 45.53 -23.49
N GLY A 177 -2.41 45.11 -23.77
CA GLY A 177 -2.81 44.49 -25.04
C GLY A 177 -2.56 42.97 -25.14
N GLN A 178 -1.82 42.37 -24.22
CA GLN A 178 -1.60 40.92 -24.19
C GLN A 178 -2.71 40.21 -23.40
N LEU A 179 -2.93 38.93 -23.69
CA LEU A 179 -3.84 38.10 -22.89
C LEU A 179 -3.28 37.87 -21.49
N CYS A 180 -4.14 37.85 -20.48
CA CYS A 180 -3.77 37.64 -19.09
C CYS A 180 -3.03 36.33 -18.84
N GLY A 181 -3.42 35.21 -19.51
CA GLY A 181 -2.76 33.92 -19.43
C GLY A 181 -2.79 33.26 -18.05
N SER A 182 -3.42 33.85 -17.03
CA SER A 182 -3.55 33.25 -15.72
C SER A 182 -4.44 32.02 -15.76
N ARG A 183 -4.08 30.95 -15.09
CA ARG A 183 -4.90 29.75 -14.99
C ARG A 183 -6.25 30.05 -14.32
N CYS A 184 -7.34 29.51 -14.85
CA CYS A 184 -8.71 29.70 -14.34
C CYS A 184 -9.59 28.49 -14.64
N GLU A 185 -10.69 28.36 -13.91
CA GLU A 185 -11.70 27.31 -14.06
C GLU A 185 -12.70 27.60 -15.18
N GLY A 186 -12.59 28.75 -15.84
CA GLY A 186 -13.48 29.22 -16.90
C GLY A 186 -12.75 30.15 -17.89
N VAL A 187 -13.49 30.93 -18.64
CA VAL A 187 -12.94 31.85 -19.67
C VAL A 187 -12.09 32.96 -19.05
N TYR A 188 -12.39 33.38 -17.80
CA TYR A 188 -11.71 34.46 -17.11
C TYR A 188 -11.28 34.09 -15.70
N CYS A 189 -10.11 34.56 -15.25
CA CYS A 189 -9.64 34.37 -13.89
C CYS A 189 -10.47 35.18 -12.87
N LYS A 190 -10.42 34.79 -11.59
CA LYS A 190 -11.17 35.44 -10.49
C LYS A 190 -11.03 36.97 -10.46
N ARG A 191 -9.85 37.49 -10.86
CA ARG A 191 -9.58 38.94 -10.95
C ARG A 191 -10.37 39.59 -12.07
N HIS A 192 -10.37 39.01 -13.26
CA HIS A 192 -11.05 39.57 -14.43
C HIS A 192 -12.56 39.37 -14.42
N ILE A 193 -13.07 38.29 -13.81
CA ILE A 193 -14.51 38.11 -13.55
C ILE A 193 -15.08 39.27 -12.72
N LYS A 194 -14.35 39.72 -11.68
CA LYS A 194 -14.78 40.86 -10.84
C LYS A 194 -14.81 42.19 -11.60
N LEU A 195 -13.96 42.35 -12.60
CA LEU A 195 -13.91 43.56 -13.41
C LEU A 195 -15.06 43.59 -14.42
N ILE A 196 -15.41 42.44 -15.01
CA ILE A 196 -16.51 42.31 -15.97
C ILE A 196 -17.88 42.49 -15.29
N LYS A 197 -18.04 42.04 -14.03
CA LYS A 197 -19.28 42.23 -13.27
C LYS A 197 -19.51 43.67 -12.76
N LYS A 198 -18.52 44.55 -12.87
CA LYS A 198 -18.63 45.96 -12.46
C LYS A 198 -18.90 46.92 -13.62
N THR A 199 -18.97 46.42 -14.85
CA THR A 199 -19.33 47.15 -16.05
C THR A 199 -20.74 46.75 -16.47
#